data_bb866a28f39124f28c27ab9ca2017f8d
#
_entry.id   bb866a28f39124f28c27ab9ca2017f8d
#
_cell.length_a   1.000
_cell.length_b   1.000
_cell.length_c   1.000
_cell.angle_alpha   90.00
_cell.angle_beta   90.00
_cell.angle_gamma   90.00
#
_symmetry.space_group_name_H-M   'P 1'
#
loop_
_entity.id
_entity.type
_entity.pdbx_description
1 polymer ?
#
loop_
_entity_poly.entity_id
_entity_poly.type
_entity_poly.pdbx_seq_one_letter_code
_entity_poly.pdbx_strand_id
1 'polypeptide(L)'
;DSTEIVRTAEQLHHTSATCSAALGRLLTGASLMGSMLKDDGDSITLRVAGGGPTGTVVACTDGTGNVKGCIDHPLVELPLKANGHLDVGGAVGKNGVLTVIRDNRLQKEPTVGQVPLVSGEIAEDLTSYYAYSEQVPTVCALGVLVDTDLTIACAGGFLLQLLPGATDAEITQLEQNLSLIHISEPTRQAEI
;
A
#
# COMPACT_ATOMS: atom_id res chain seq x y z
N ASP A 1 -1.73 1.13 -12.54
CA ASP A 1 -0.58 2.03 -12.61
C ASP A 1 -0.88 3.29 -11.79
N SER A 2 0.00 3.62 -10.86
CA SER A 2 -0.12 4.78 -9.96
C SER A 2 1.13 5.68 -10.02
N THR A 3 1.93 5.54 -11.06
CA THR A 3 3.21 6.25 -11.20
C THR A 3 3.06 7.77 -11.03
N GLU A 4 2.08 8.37 -11.70
CA GLU A 4 1.86 9.82 -11.63
C GLU A 4 1.34 10.28 -10.26
N ILE A 5 0.58 9.44 -9.55
CA ILE A 5 0.15 9.72 -8.18
C ILE A 5 1.38 9.82 -7.27
N VAL A 6 2.28 8.83 -7.37
CA VAL A 6 3.48 8.77 -6.51
C VAL A 6 4.48 9.86 -6.85
N ARG A 7 4.69 10.16 -8.14
CA ARG A 7 5.53 11.29 -8.57
C ARG A 7 5.00 12.63 -8.05
N THR A 8 3.69 12.84 -8.16
CA THR A 8 3.05 14.06 -7.64
C THR A 8 3.23 14.16 -6.12
N ALA A 9 3.05 13.06 -5.38
CA ALA A 9 3.24 13.04 -3.94
C ALA A 9 4.71 13.32 -3.55
N GLU A 10 5.67 12.73 -4.25
CA GLU A 10 7.11 12.98 -4.04
C GLU A 10 7.44 14.46 -4.24
N GLN A 11 6.98 15.07 -5.34
CA GLN A 11 7.20 16.49 -5.63
C GLN A 11 6.56 17.43 -4.61
N LEU A 12 5.36 17.10 -4.14
CA LEU A 12 4.64 17.94 -3.16
C LEU A 12 5.23 17.86 -1.75
N HIS A 13 5.64 16.66 -1.35
CA HIS A 13 6.12 16.40 0.02
C HIS A 13 7.65 16.37 0.14
N HIS A 14 8.38 16.38 -0.99
CA HIS A 14 9.84 16.27 -1.05
C HIS A 14 10.37 15.07 -0.25
N THR A 15 9.76 13.91 -0.49
CA THR A 15 10.06 12.69 0.26
C THR A 15 11.38 12.06 -0.17
N SER A 16 12.12 11.49 0.80
CA SER A 16 13.26 10.60 0.50
C SER A 16 12.78 9.33 -0.22
N ALA A 17 13.69 8.58 -0.84
CA ALA A 17 13.37 7.35 -1.59
C ALA A 17 12.53 6.36 -0.76
N THR A 18 12.92 6.12 0.49
CA THR A 18 12.19 5.19 1.38
C THR A 18 10.80 5.73 1.75
N CYS A 19 10.69 7.03 2.01
CA CYS A 19 9.41 7.67 2.31
C CYS A 19 8.50 7.74 1.09
N SER A 20 9.05 7.97 -0.11
CA SER A 20 8.32 7.90 -1.38
C SER A 20 7.74 6.50 -1.61
N ALA A 21 8.52 5.46 -1.31
CA ALA A 21 8.05 4.09 -1.40
C ALA A 21 6.94 3.79 -0.38
N ALA A 22 7.08 4.24 0.87
CA ALA A 22 6.08 4.04 1.91
C ALA A 22 4.76 4.77 1.59
N LEU A 23 4.83 6.07 1.32
CA LEU A 23 3.66 6.88 0.97
C LEU A 23 3.03 6.41 -0.34
N GLY A 24 3.85 6.12 -1.35
CA GLY A 24 3.41 5.68 -2.67
C GLY A 24 2.66 4.35 -2.63
N ARG A 25 3.14 3.36 -1.85
CA ARG A 25 2.41 2.10 -1.64
C ARG A 25 1.07 2.35 -0.96
N LEU A 26 1.03 3.21 0.08
CA LEU A 26 -0.23 3.51 0.78
C LEU A 26 -1.23 4.24 -0.13
N LEU A 27 -0.77 5.21 -0.93
CA LEU A 27 -1.61 5.90 -1.92
C LEU A 27 -2.15 4.94 -2.98
N THR A 28 -1.31 4.04 -3.49
CA THR A 28 -1.72 3.00 -4.46
C THR A 28 -2.77 2.07 -3.86
N GLY A 29 -2.53 1.56 -2.66
CA GLY A 29 -3.48 0.71 -1.93
C GLY A 29 -4.80 1.43 -1.67
N ALA A 30 -4.75 2.69 -1.24
CA ALA A 30 -5.93 3.51 -1.01
C ALA A 30 -6.74 3.71 -2.30
N SER A 31 -6.08 4.07 -3.41
CA SER A 31 -6.75 4.25 -4.71
C SER A 31 -7.44 2.98 -5.20
N LEU A 32 -6.78 1.81 -5.04
CA LEU A 32 -7.39 0.51 -5.35
C LEU A 32 -8.62 0.24 -4.47
N MET A 33 -8.55 0.51 -3.18
CA MET A 33 -9.68 0.35 -2.26
C MET A 33 -10.80 1.34 -2.58
N GLY A 34 -10.48 2.58 -2.95
CA GLY A 34 -11.44 3.59 -3.37
C GLY A 34 -12.23 3.16 -4.61
N SER A 35 -11.56 2.61 -5.62
CA SER A 35 -12.21 2.13 -6.85
C SER A 35 -13.20 0.97 -6.63
N MET A 36 -13.22 0.36 -5.45
CA MET A 36 -14.16 -0.69 -5.05
C MET A 36 -15.35 -0.15 -4.25
N LEU A 37 -15.39 1.14 -3.95
CA LEU A 37 -16.54 1.78 -3.29
C LEU A 37 -17.73 1.83 -4.26
N LYS A 38 -18.93 1.85 -3.69
CA LYS A 38 -20.17 1.80 -4.48
C LYS A 38 -20.59 3.17 -5.01
N ASP A 39 -20.36 4.19 -4.20
CA ASP A 39 -20.78 5.56 -4.49
C ASP A 39 -19.57 6.48 -4.54
N ASP A 40 -19.56 7.41 -5.50
CA ASP A 40 -18.47 8.38 -5.67
C ASP A 40 -18.26 9.26 -4.44
N GLY A 41 -19.30 9.46 -3.64
CA GLY A 41 -19.28 10.22 -2.42
C GLY A 41 -18.73 9.48 -1.18
N ASP A 42 -18.60 8.16 -1.28
CA ASP A 42 -17.98 7.36 -0.23
C ASP A 42 -16.50 7.67 -0.11
N SER A 43 -15.93 7.43 1.05
CA SER A 43 -14.50 7.65 1.25
C SER A 43 -13.87 6.59 2.16
N ILE A 44 -12.58 6.38 1.94
CA ILE A 44 -11.74 5.53 2.81
C ILE A 44 -10.53 6.35 3.23
N THR A 45 -10.22 6.31 4.52
CA THR A 45 -8.96 6.81 5.06
C THR A 45 -8.16 5.65 5.63
N LEU A 46 -6.93 5.50 5.14
CA LEU A 46 -5.93 4.56 5.65
C LEU A 46 -4.95 5.33 6.53
N ARG A 47 -4.71 4.86 7.74
CA ARG A 47 -3.72 5.42 8.64
C ARG A 47 -2.81 4.30 9.14
N VAL A 48 -1.54 4.41 8.82
CA VAL A 48 -0.49 3.48 9.26
C VAL A 48 0.36 4.17 10.32
N ALA A 49 0.41 3.61 11.51
CA ALA A 49 1.19 4.11 12.63
C ALA A 49 1.98 2.95 13.24
N GLY A 50 3.16 2.69 12.68
CA GLY A 50 3.98 1.53 13.05
C GLY A 50 5.04 1.80 14.12
N GLY A 51 5.19 3.06 14.55
CA GLY A 51 6.20 3.46 15.53
C GLY A 51 7.61 3.55 14.95
N GLY A 52 7.76 3.51 13.63
CA GLY A 52 9.02 3.74 12.95
C GLY A 52 9.33 5.23 12.75
N PRO A 53 10.52 5.55 12.21
CA PRO A 53 10.99 6.93 12.09
C PRO A 53 10.16 7.82 11.16
N THR A 54 9.38 7.24 10.21
CA THR A 54 8.49 8.04 9.34
C THR A 54 7.31 8.67 10.10
N GLY A 55 7.04 8.23 11.32
CA GLY A 55 5.84 8.60 12.06
C GLY A 55 4.58 7.95 11.45
N THR A 56 3.53 8.71 11.32
CA THR A 56 2.26 8.25 10.73
C THR A 56 2.24 8.51 9.23
N VAL A 57 1.78 7.53 8.46
CA VAL A 57 1.49 7.68 7.04
C VAL A 57 -0.02 7.60 6.84
N VAL A 58 -0.59 8.54 6.11
CA VAL A 58 -2.05 8.64 5.89
C VAL A 58 -2.33 8.76 4.40
N ALA A 59 -3.35 8.04 3.95
CA ALA A 59 -3.93 8.21 2.62
C ALA A 59 -5.46 8.24 2.71
N CYS A 60 -6.09 9.11 1.94
CA CYS A 60 -7.54 9.22 1.85
C CYS A 60 -7.95 9.16 0.38
N THR A 61 -8.98 8.39 0.09
CA THR A 61 -9.53 8.19 -1.26
C THR A 61 -11.04 8.34 -1.26
N ASP A 62 -11.59 8.66 -2.42
CA ASP A 62 -13.03 8.66 -2.70
C ASP A 62 -13.44 7.49 -3.62
N GLY A 63 -14.74 7.39 -3.92
CA GLY A 63 -15.29 6.33 -4.79
C GLY A 63 -14.87 6.43 -6.25
N THR A 64 -14.24 7.53 -6.67
CA THR A 64 -13.66 7.68 -8.01
C THR A 64 -12.21 7.17 -8.10
N GLY A 65 -11.63 6.78 -6.95
CA GLY A 65 -10.23 6.33 -6.84
C GLY A 65 -9.21 7.47 -6.79
N ASN A 66 -9.67 8.73 -6.74
CA ASN A 66 -8.79 9.87 -6.45
C ASN A 66 -8.22 9.75 -5.05
N VAL A 67 -6.93 10.01 -4.92
CA VAL A 67 -6.25 9.79 -3.65
C VAL A 67 -5.38 11.00 -3.27
N LYS A 68 -5.30 11.24 -1.98
CA LYS A 68 -4.37 12.20 -1.36
C LYS A 68 -3.80 11.59 -0.08
N GLY A 69 -2.62 12.02 0.32
CA GLY A 69 -2.00 11.51 1.54
C GLY A 69 -0.86 12.36 2.02
N CYS A 70 -0.34 12.01 3.17
CA CYS A 70 0.82 12.65 3.78
C CYS A 70 1.59 11.67 4.66
N ILE A 71 2.79 12.08 5.04
CA ILE A 71 3.71 11.37 5.91
C ILE A 71 4.28 12.36 6.92
N ASP A 72 4.37 11.99 8.20
CA ASP A 72 4.81 12.92 9.25
C ASP A 72 6.26 13.37 9.06
N HIS A 73 7.16 12.42 8.73
CA HIS A 73 8.58 12.68 8.52
C HIS A 73 9.00 12.26 7.12
N PRO A 74 9.01 13.18 6.14
CA PRO A 74 9.23 12.85 4.73
C PRO A 74 10.70 12.56 4.37
N LEU A 75 11.65 12.88 5.23
CA LEU A 75 13.10 12.80 4.95
C LEU A 75 13.81 11.73 5.79
N VAL A 76 13.19 10.55 5.90
CA VAL A 76 13.81 9.40 6.58
C VAL A 76 14.63 8.60 5.58
N GLU A 77 15.90 8.39 5.88
CA GLU A 77 16.80 7.54 5.11
C GLU A 77 17.25 6.37 5.96
N LEU A 78 17.12 5.17 5.42
CA LEU A 78 17.61 3.94 6.02
C LEU A 78 18.57 3.22 5.06
N PRO A 79 19.53 2.45 5.55
CA PRO A 79 20.32 1.57 4.71
C PRO A 79 19.40 0.61 3.92
N LEU A 80 19.82 0.27 2.70
CA LEU A 80 19.14 -0.75 1.93
C LEU A 80 19.16 -2.09 2.68
N LYS A 81 18.11 -2.89 2.47
CA LYS A 81 18.08 -4.29 2.93
C LYS A 81 19.19 -5.09 2.25
N ALA A 82 19.54 -6.25 2.79
CA ALA A 82 20.56 -7.14 2.22
C ALA A 82 20.29 -7.57 0.77
N ASN A 83 19.05 -7.52 0.34
CA ASN A 83 18.61 -7.79 -1.04
C ASN A 83 18.62 -6.55 -1.95
N GLY A 84 19.15 -5.42 -1.49
CA GLY A 84 19.22 -4.17 -2.25
C GLY A 84 17.93 -3.35 -2.30
N HIS A 85 16.87 -3.78 -1.62
CA HIS A 85 15.59 -3.06 -1.60
C HIS A 85 15.56 -2.00 -0.51
N LEU A 86 14.71 -0.97 -0.69
CA LEU A 86 14.41 0.04 0.33
C LEU A 86 13.74 -0.62 1.55
N ASP A 87 14.17 -0.24 2.74
CA ASP A 87 13.61 -0.77 3.99
C ASP A 87 12.37 0.02 4.44
N VAL A 88 11.27 -0.17 3.69
CA VAL A 88 9.99 0.46 4.00
C VAL A 88 9.46 0.00 5.34
N GLY A 89 9.51 -1.31 5.62
CA GLY A 89 9.07 -1.87 6.89
C GLY A 89 9.83 -1.33 8.10
N GLY A 90 11.15 -1.14 7.97
CA GLY A 90 11.97 -0.49 9.00
C GLY A 90 11.63 0.99 9.18
N ALA A 91 11.32 1.70 8.10
CA ALA A 91 10.97 3.11 8.14
C ALA A 91 9.58 3.35 8.77
N VAL A 92 8.58 2.56 8.39
CA VAL A 92 7.21 2.64 8.91
C VAL A 92 7.13 2.06 10.32
N GLY A 93 7.87 0.99 10.58
CA GLY A 93 7.78 0.21 11.80
C GLY A 93 6.61 -0.78 11.79
N LYS A 94 6.62 -1.73 12.71
CA LYS A 94 5.60 -2.78 12.82
C LYS A 94 4.96 -2.89 14.22
N ASN A 95 5.40 -2.05 15.15
CA ASN A 95 4.91 -2.08 16.53
C ASN A 95 3.70 -1.14 16.70
N GLY A 96 2.71 -1.29 15.83
CA GLY A 96 1.55 -0.42 15.81
C GLY A 96 0.41 -1.00 14.98
N VAL A 97 -0.39 -0.11 14.39
CA VAL A 97 -1.66 -0.50 13.77
C VAL A 97 -1.89 0.16 12.42
N LEU A 98 -2.57 -0.58 11.56
CA LEU A 98 -3.28 -0.06 10.40
C LEU A 98 -4.73 0.23 10.83
N THR A 99 -5.18 1.45 10.65
CA THR A 99 -6.57 1.87 10.85
C THR A 99 -7.18 2.21 9.50
N VAL A 100 -8.35 1.64 9.22
CA VAL A 100 -9.15 1.90 8.02
C VAL A 100 -10.47 2.52 8.46
N ILE A 101 -10.73 3.74 8.02
CA ILE A 101 -11.95 4.49 8.31
C ILE A 101 -12.74 4.57 7.01
N ARG A 102 -13.98 4.05 7.02
CA ARG A 102 -14.90 4.10 5.88
C ARG A 102 -16.09 4.99 6.21
N ASP A 103 -16.32 5.98 5.39
CA ASP A 103 -17.48 6.86 5.49
C ASP A 103 -18.34 6.71 4.22
N ASN A 104 -19.52 6.15 4.37
CA ASN A 104 -20.51 5.98 3.31
C ASN A 104 -21.61 7.04 3.36
N ARG A 105 -21.47 8.06 4.23
CA ARG A 105 -22.43 9.16 4.42
C ARG A 105 -23.87 8.75 4.75
N LEU A 106 -24.17 7.45 4.77
CA LEU A 106 -25.49 6.91 5.11
C LEU A 106 -25.60 6.67 6.63
N GLN A 107 -24.48 6.45 7.28
CA GLN A 107 -24.41 6.25 8.72
C GLN A 107 -24.02 7.56 9.42
N LYS A 108 -24.47 7.70 10.67
CA LYS A 108 -24.16 8.89 11.48
C LYS A 108 -22.66 8.98 11.83
N GLU A 109 -21.99 7.84 11.91
CA GLU A 109 -20.58 7.74 12.23
C GLU A 109 -19.88 6.82 11.23
N PRO A 110 -18.63 7.12 10.86
CA PRO A 110 -17.84 6.24 10.00
C PRO A 110 -17.58 4.88 10.64
N THR A 111 -17.43 3.86 9.84
CA THR A 111 -16.97 2.53 10.29
C THR A 111 -15.46 2.53 10.42
N VAL A 112 -14.94 2.05 11.53
CA VAL A 112 -13.50 1.97 11.80
C VAL A 112 -13.08 0.52 11.99
N GLY A 113 -12.19 0.04 11.13
CA GLY A 113 -11.49 -1.22 11.28
C GLY A 113 -10.03 -0.97 11.70
N GLN A 114 -9.50 -1.81 12.58
CA GLN A 114 -8.13 -1.69 13.04
C GLN A 114 -7.49 -3.06 13.19
N VAL A 115 -6.27 -3.21 12.67
CA VAL A 115 -5.47 -4.44 12.78
C VAL A 115 -4.03 -4.11 13.17
N PRO A 116 -3.35 -4.99 13.93
CA PRO A 116 -1.92 -4.87 14.14
C PRO A 116 -1.17 -4.92 12.80
N LEU A 117 -0.08 -4.15 12.69
CA LEU A 117 0.82 -4.27 11.55
C LEU A 117 1.58 -5.61 11.60
N VAL A 118 1.74 -6.21 10.43
CA VAL A 118 2.49 -7.47 10.24
C VAL A 118 3.96 -7.15 9.97
N SER A 119 4.20 -6.28 8.98
CA SER A 119 5.55 -6.00 8.52
C SER A 119 5.87 -4.50 8.36
N GLY A 120 4.87 -3.66 8.22
CA GLY A 120 5.04 -2.25 7.85
C GLY A 120 5.36 -2.04 6.35
N GLU A 121 5.35 -3.11 5.54
CA GLU A 121 5.55 -3.04 4.08
C GLU A 121 4.29 -2.59 3.33
N ILE A 122 3.22 -2.30 4.01
CA ILE A 122 1.91 -1.81 3.56
C ILE A 122 1.08 -2.89 2.86
N ALA A 123 1.61 -3.60 1.86
CA ALA A 123 0.86 -4.61 1.11
C ALA A 123 0.40 -5.77 1.99
N GLU A 124 1.31 -6.31 2.81
CA GLU A 124 1.00 -7.38 3.76
C GLU A 124 0.03 -6.90 4.86
N ASP A 125 0.18 -5.66 5.29
CA ASP A 125 -0.68 -5.06 6.31
C ASP A 125 -2.11 -4.87 5.80
N LEU A 126 -2.29 -4.49 4.52
CA LEU A 126 -3.60 -4.44 3.85
C LEU A 126 -4.19 -5.83 3.66
N THR A 127 -3.37 -6.82 3.28
CA THR A 127 -3.80 -8.23 3.19
C THR A 127 -4.32 -8.72 4.56
N SER A 128 -3.60 -8.41 5.62
CA SER A 128 -4.00 -8.72 7.00
C SER A 128 -5.31 -8.03 7.39
N TYR A 129 -5.49 -6.76 7.01
CA TYR A 129 -6.74 -6.04 7.24
C TYR A 129 -7.94 -6.73 6.60
N TYR A 130 -7.83 -7.12 5.33
CA TYR A 130 -8.90 -7.83 4.66
C TYR A 130 -9.20 -9.18 5.28
N ALA A 131 -8.18 -9.91 5.71
CA ALA A 131 -8.35 -11.22 6.33
C ALA A 131 -9.05 -11.13 7.70
N TYR A 132 -8.62 -10.22 8.57
CA TYR A 132 -9.08 -10.18 9.96
C TYR A 132 -10.25 -9.23 10.19
N SER A 133 -10.31 -8.10 9.51
CA SER A 133 -11.36 -7.10 9.70
C SER A 133 -12.54 -7.31 8.74
N GLU A 134 -12.26 -7.49 7.44
CA GLU A 134 -13.29 -7.66 6.42
C GLU A 134 -13.70 -9.12 6.23
N GLN A 135 -12.86 -10.07 6.65
CA GLN A 135 -13.05 -11.52 6.48
C GLN A 135 -13.20 -11.93 5.00
N VAL A 136 -12.50 -11.23 4.13
CA VAL A 136 -12.46 -11.50 2.69
C VAL A 136 -11.05 -11.95 2.31
N PRO A 137 -10.87 -13.17 1.77
CA PRO A 137 -9.59 -13.62 1.27
C PRO A 137 -9.09 -12.69 0.17
N THR A 138 -7.98 -12.01 0.42
CA THR A 138 -7.46 -10.95 -0.44
C THR A 138 -5.94 -11.09 -0.56
N VAL A 139 -5.43 -10.94 -1.77
CA VAL A 139 -4.00 -10.75 -2.03
C VAL A 139 -3.78 -9.31 -2.48
N CYS A 140 -2.84 -8.64 -1.84
CA CYS A 140 -2.44 -7.28 -2.19
C CYS A 140 -0.96 -7.27 -2.55
N ALA A 141 -0.62 -6.71 -3.70
CA ALA A 141 0.76 -6.43 -4.09
C ALA A 141 0.89 -4.98 -4.48
N LEU A 142 1.90 -4.30 -3.93
CA LEU A 142 2.16 -2.88 -4.13
C LEU A 142 3.65 -2.69 -4.37
N GLY A 143 4.00 -1.93 -5.38
CA GLY A 143 5.38 -1.64 -5.73
C GLY A 143 5.58 -0.15 -6.04
N VAL A 144 6.73 0.36 -5.61
CA VAL A 144 7.27 1.65 -6.03
C VAL A 144 8.73 1.44 -6.33
N LEU A 145 9.09 1.64 -7.59
CA LEU A 145 10.48 1.59 -8.04
C LEU A 145 11.04 3.00 -8.06
N VAL A 146 12.08 3.21 -7.28
CA VAL A 146 12.86 4.45 -7.26
C VAL A 146 14.14 4.20 -8.03
N ASP A 147 14.46 5.07 -8.97
CA ASP A 147 15.69 4.96 -9.78
C ASP A 147 16.90 5.45 -8.98
N THR A 148 18.10 5.24 -9.52
CA THR A 148 19.37 5.63 -8.91
C THR A 148 19.53 7.15 -8.77
N ASP A 149 18.83 7.94 -9.57
CA ASP A 149 18.74 9.40 -9.46
C ASP A 149 17.70 9.90 -8.44
N LEU A 150 17.12 8.95 -7.66
CA LEU A 150 16.08 9.15 -6.64
C LEU A 150 14.71 9.57 -7.20
N THR A 151 14.50 9.50 -8.51
CA THR A 151 13.19 9.74 -9.12
C THR A 151 12.31 8.47 -9.10
N ILE A 152 11.00 8.66 -9.15
CA ILE A 152 10.05 7.54 -9.23
C ILE A 152 10.03 7.03 -10.67
N ALA A 153 10.63 5.86 -10.92
CA ALA A 153 10.60 5.21 -12.22
C ALA A 153 9.21 4.69 -12.55
N CYS A 154 8.62 3.90 -11.65
CA CYS A 154 7.25 3.43 -11.77
C CYS A 154 6.65 3.09 -10.40
N ALA A 155 5.33 3.11 -10.33
CA ALA A 155 4.57 2.66 -9.17
C ALA A 155 3.27 2.00 -9.60
N GLY A 156 2.81 1.03 -8.84
CA GLY A 156 1.58 0.33 -9.12
C GLY A 156 1.30 -0.79 -8.14
N GLY A 157 0.21 -1.48 -8.38
CA GLY A 157 -0.18 -2.61 -7.56
C GLY A 157 -1.47 -3.25 -8.06
N PHE A 158 -1.88 -4.29 -7.38
CA PHE A 158 -3.17 -4.93 -7.57
C PHE A 158 -3.73 -5.41 -6.24
N LEU A 159 -5.04 -5.53 -6.21
CA LEU A 159 -5.79 -6.13 -5.13
C LEU A 159 -6.68 -7.21 -5.75
N LEU A 160 -6.55 -8.42 -5.28
CA LEU A 160 -7.23 -9.58 -5.82
C LEU A 160 -8.06 -10.23 -4.72
N GLN A 161 -9.35 -10.40 -4.98
CA GLN A 161 -10.28 -11.03 -4.06
C GLN A 161 -10.91 -12.26 -4.69
N LEU A 162 -10.98 -13.33 -3.93
CA LEU A 162 -11.69 -14.54 -4.35
C LEU A 162 -13.20 -14.30 -4.28
N LEU A 163 -13.89 -14.64 -5.36
CA LEU A 163 -15.34 -14.61 -5.37
C LEU A 163 -15.92 -15.81 -4.58
N PRO A 164 -17.09 -15.65 -3.95
CA PRO A 164 -17.76 -16.77 -3.32
C PRO A 164 -17.99 -17.91 -4.30
N GLY A 165 -17.54 -19.11 -3.92
CA GLY A 165 -17.67 -20.31 -4.78
C GLY A 165 -16.48 -20.60 -5.68
N ALA A 166 -15.36 -19.84 -5.56
CA ALA A 166 -14.11 -20.21 -6.22
C ALA A 166 -13.69 -21.63 -5.83
N THR A 167 -13.36 -22.43 -6.82
CA THR A 167 -12.91 -23.83 -6.63
C THR A 167 -11.45 -23.91 -6.23
N ASP A 168 -11.05 -24.99 -5.55
CA ASP A 168 -9.65 -25.22 -5.17
C ASP A 168 -8.71 -25.25 -6.39
N ALA A 169 -9.21 -25.69 -7.55
CA ALA A 169 -8.43 -25.70 -8.80
C ALA A 169 -8.16 -24.27 -9.31
N GLU A 170 -9.15 -23.36 -9.23
CA GLU A 170 -8.98 -21.96 -9.61
C GLU A 170 -8.04 -21.23 -8.64
N ILE A 171 -8.14 -21.53 -7.35
CA ILE A 171 -7.26 -20.98 -6.33
C ILE A 171 -5.81 -21.42 -6.60
N THR A 172 -5.59 -22.72 -6.81
CA THR A 172 -4.26 -23.27 -7.13
C THR A 172 -3.65 -22.66 -8.39
N GLN A 173 -4.47 -22.49 -9.45
CA GLN A 173 -4.02 -21.86 -10.69
C GLN A 173 -3.64 -20.38 -10.48
N LEU A 174 -4.39 -19.68 -9.64
CA LEU A 174 -4.11 -18.30 -9.29
C LEU A 174 -2.79 -18.17 -8.51
N GLU A 175 -2.58 -19.02 -7.51
CA GLU A 175 -1.32 -19.08 -6.73
C GLU A 175 -0.11 -19.34 -7.62
N GLN A 176 -0.23 -20.26 -8.58
CA GLN A 176 0.82 -20.52 -9.56
C GLN A 176 1.12 -19.29 -10.42
N ASN A 177 0.09 -18.59 -10.90
CA ASN A 177 0.26 -17.38 -11.71
C ASN A 177 0.91 -16.25 -10.89
N LEU A 178 0.51 -16.07 -9.63
CA LEU A 178 1.10 -15.08 -8.73
C LEU A 178 2.57 -15.38 -8.41
N SER A 179 2.93 -16.64 -8.23
CA SER A 179 4.33 -17.03 -8.01
C SER A 179 5.23 -16.69 -9.20
N LEU A 180 4.72 -16.78 -10.42
CA LEU A 180 5.44 -16.40 -11.64
C LEU A 180 5.70 -14.90 -11.74
N ILE A 181 4.79 -14.06 -11.23
CA ILE A 181 4.98 -12.60 -11.20
C ILE A 181 6.15 -12.22 -10.29
N HIS A 182 6.30 -12.87 -9.14
CA HIS A 182 7.42 -12.64 -8.21
C HIS A 182 8.79 -13.05 -8.80
N ILE A 183 8.82 -14.02 -9.71
CA ILE A 183 10.06 -14.49 -10.37
C ILE A 183 10.43 -13.55 -11.54
N SER A 184 9.47 -12.89 -12.15
CA SER A 184 9.66 -12.03 -13.33
C SER A 184 9.90 -10.56 -13.01
N GLU A 185 9.90 -10.13 -11.75
CA GLU A 185 10.38 -8.81 -11.40
C GLU A 185 11.88 -8.74 -11.72
N PRO A 186 12.31 -7.95 -12.73
CA PRO A 186 13.72 -7.80 -13.01
C PRO A 186 14.37 -7.11 -11.83
N THR A 187 15.17 -7.86 -11.09
CA THR A 187 16.15 -7.28 -10.18
C THR A 187 17.13 -6.48 -11.06
N ARG A 188 16.83 -5.22 -11.33
CA ARG A 188 17.84 -4.30 -11.83
C ARG A 188 18.81 -4.07 -10.68
N GLN A 189 19.80 -4.94 -10.57
CA GLN A 189 21.01 -4.62 -9.86
C GLN A 189 21.60 -3.40 -10.53
N ALA A 190 21.67 -2.29 -9.80
CA ALA A 190 22.56 -1.21 -10.14
C ALA A 190 23.99 -1.80 -9.99
N GLU A 191 24.61 -2.15 -11.09
CA GLU A 191 26.06 -2.27 -11.17
C GLU A 191 26.62 -0.86 -10.99
N ILE A 192 27.33 -0.67 -9.90
CA ILE A 192 28.18 0.50 -9.63
C ILE A 192 29.49 0.32 -10.39
#